data_785479ff4ae3a8a6f5cc0e6292526fa7
#
_entry.id   785479ff4ae3a8a6f5cc0e6292526fa7
#
_cell.length_a   1.000
_cell.length_b   1.000
_cell.length_c   1.000
_cell.angle_alpha   90.00
_cell.angle_beta   90.00
_cell.angle_gamma   90.00
#
_symmetry.space_group_name_H-M   'P 1'
#
loop_
_entity.id
_entity.type
_entity.pdbx_description
1 polymer ?
#
loop_
_entity_poly.entity_id
_entity_poly.type
_entity_poly.pdbx_seq_one_letter_code
_entity_poly.pdbx_strand_id
1 'polypeptide(L)'
;LLFFSHLGGDSLADIRTLLANKQIACPAPTLLDMHDLGDMLFHHGFYDPVMDTEKLVLTYRSAEALLQDLSTLGAWQALQCENPAAAENLIRQTWQQGGLRQITLETVFGHAVKKADLAANEQEIRFIPRAEKKLS
;
A
#
# COMPACT_ATOMS: atom_id res chain seq x y z
N LEU A 1 0.21 -20.63 2.33
CA LEU A 1 1.18 -19.54 2.43
C LEU A 1 0.77 -18.38 1.52
N LEU A 2 0.66 -17.21 2.07
CA LEU A 2 0.30 -16.00 1.34
C LEU A 2 1.50 -15.04 1.35
N PHE A 3 1.87 -14.57 0.15
CA PHE A 3 2.78 -13.43 -0.01
C PHE A 3 2.03 -12.32 -0.73
N PHE A 4 2.23 -11.09 -0.30
CA PHE A 4 1.57 -9.95 -0.94
C PHE A 4 2.37 -8.67 -0.76
N SER A 5 2.04 -7.69 -1.59
CA SER A 5 2.48 -6.31 -1.42
C SER A 5 1.35 -5.38 -1.83
N HIS A 6 1.29 -4.22 -1.20
CA HIS A 6 0.34 -3.17 -1.59
C HIS A 6 0.85 -1.81 -1.14
N LEU A 7 0.15 -0.75 -1.55
CA LEU A 7 0.49 0.59 -1.10
C LEU A 7 -0.12 0.84 0.28
N GLY A 8 0.69 1.37 1.18
CA GLY A 8 0.28 1.67 2.54
C GLY A 8 -0.37 3.05 2.70
N GLY A 9 -0.78 3.34 3.92
CA GLY A 9 -1.58 4.52 4.24
C GLY A 9 -0.90 5.86 3.99
N ASP A 10 0.42 5.90 4.03
CA ASP A 10 1.18 7.13 3.79
C ASP A 10 1.41 7.41 2.29
N SER A 11 0.97 6.52 1.41
CA SER A 11 1.13 6.71 -0.02
C SER A 11 0.36 7.94 -0.50
N LEU A 12 1.01 8.75 -1.32
CA LEU A 12 0.44 9.98 -1.90
C LEU A 12 0.00 11.00 -0.86
N ALA A 13 0.56 10.96 0.35
CA ALA A 13 0.21 11.91 1.42
C ALA A 13 0.46 13.36 0.98
N ASP A 14 1.54 13.61 0.24
CA ASP A 14 1.86 14.94 -0.27
C ASP A 14 0.75 15.48 -1.18
N ILE A 15 0.25 14.62 -2.05
CA ILE A 15 -0.83 14.97 -2.97
C ILE A 15 -2.13 15.20 -2.22
N ARG A 16 -2.48 14.31 -1.29
CA ARG A 16 -3.68 14.49 -0.46
C ARG A 16 -3.68 15.81 0.29
N THR A 17 -2.56 16.16 0.90
CA THR A 17 -2.42 17.38 1.67
C THR A 17 -2.56 18.61 0.76
N LEU A 18 -1.91 18.59 -0.39
CA LEU A 18 -2.00 19.69 -1.35
C LEU A 18 -3.44 19.92 -1.81
N LEU A 19 -4.13 18.86 -2.17
CA LEU A 19 -5.51 18.94 -2.66
C LEU A 19 -6.46 19.40 -1.55
N ALA A 20 -6.29 18.88 -0.34
CA ALA A 20 -7.11 19.26 0.80
C ALA A 20 -6.98 20.74 1.13
N ASN A 21 -5.76 21.29 1.07
CA ASN A 21 -5.50 22.69 1.33
C ASN A 21 -6.16 23.63 0.32
N LYS A 22 -6.49 23.13 -0.85
CA LYS A 22 -7.18 23.90 -1.89
C LYS A 22 -8.62 23.45 -2.10
N GLN A 23 -9.15 22.68 -1.14
CA GLN A 23 -10.56 22.27 -1.12
C GLN A 23 -10.97 21.41 -2.32
N ILE A 24 -10.03 20.67 -2.87
CA ILE A 24 -10.33 19.62 -3.85
C ILE A 24 -10.57 18.34 -3.09
N ALA A 25 -11.79 17.85 -3.10
CA ALA A 25 -12.17 16.72 -2.27
C ALA A 25 -11.62 15.40 -2.82
N CYS A 26 -11.05 14.62 -1.92
CA CYS A 26 -10.58 13.27 -2.16
C CYS A 26 -11.12 12.39 -1.02
N PRO A 27 -12.39 11.99 -1.10
CA PRO A 27 -13.07 11.35 0.04
C PRO A 27 -12.64 9.92 0.31
N ALA A 28 -11.80 9.32 -0.54
CA ALA A 28 -11.34 7.96 -0.30
C ALA A 28 -10.65 7.87 1.07
N PRO A 29 -10.94 6.81 1.85
CA PRO A 29 -10.22 6.60 3.10
C PRO A 29 -8.75 6.34 2.83
N THR A 30 -7.92 6.56 3.85
CA THR A 30 -6.51 6.17 3.77
C THR A 30 -6.41 4.67 3.61
N LEU A 31 -5.39 4.22 2.91
CA LEU A 31 -5.13 2.81 2.75
C LEU A 31 -4.77 2.19 4.10
N LEU A 32 -4.98 0.89 4.23
CA LEU A 32 -4.69 0.17 5.47
C LEU A 32 -3.20 0.24 5.78
N ASP A 33 -2.87 0.48 7.04
CA ASP A 33 -1.49 0.37 7.48
C ASP A 33 -1.13 -1.10 7.78
N MET A 34 0.15 -1.35 8.07
CA MET A 34 0.59 -2.72 8.27
C MET A 34 0.01 -3.37 9.53
N HIS A 35 -0.31 -2.58 10.56
CA HIS A 35 -0.90 -3.10 11.78
C HIS A 35 -2.33 -3.56 11.55
N ASP A 36 -3.12 -2.72 10.90
CA ASP A 36 -4.50 -3.05 10.56
C ASP A 36 -4.57 -4.28 9.65
N LEU A 37 -3.67 -4.36 8.68
CA LEU A 37 -3.63 -5.48 7.76
C LEU A 37 -3.21 -6.77 8.46
N GLY A 38 -2.23 -6.70 9.35
CA GLY A 38 -1.80 -7.84 10.14
C GLY A 38 -2.93 -8.37 11.02
N ASP A 39 -3.65 -7.47 11.68
CA ASP A 39 -4.80 -7.84 12.51
C ASP A 39 -5.90 -8.47 11.67
N MET A 40 -6.18 -7.91 10.50
CA MET A 40 -7.18 -8.43 9.59
C MET A 40 -6.84 -9.86 9.15
N LEU A 41 -5.59 -10.10 8.80
CA LEU A 41 -5.13 -11.44 8.41
C LEU A 41 -5.30 -12.43 9.55
N PHE A 42 -4.92 -12.04 10.75
CA PHE A 42 -5.05 -12.88 11.93
C PHE A 42 -6.52 -13.25 12.17
N HIS A 43 -7.42 -12.28 12.10
CA HIS A 43 -8.86 -12.51 12.30
C HIS A 43 -9.48 -13.37 11.19
N HIS A 44 -8.88 -13.44 10.02
CA HIS A 44 -9.36 -14.24 8.91
C HIS A 44 -8.68 -15.62 8.80
N GLY A 45 -8.06 -16.06 9.87
CA GLY A 45 -7.52 -17.41 9.96
C GLY A 45 -6.11 -17.58 9.44
N PHE A 46 -5.40 -16.50 9.18
CA PHE A 46 -3.99 -16.55 8.86
C PHE A 46 -3.16 -16.57 10.15
N TYR A 47 -2.07 -17.29 10.10
CA TYR A 47 -1.23 -17.51 11.25
C TYR A 47 0.11 -16.81 11.04
N ASP A 48 0.63 -16.24 12.13
CA ASP A 48 1.95 -15.65 12.17
C ASP A 48 2.21 -14.64 11.02
N PRO A 49 1.36 -13.62 10.87
CA PRO A 49 1.58 -12.63 9.82
C PRO A 49 2.83 -11.82 10.10
N VAL A 50 3.69 -11.73 9.11
CA VAL A 50 4.90 -10.90 9.16
C VAL A 50 4.76 -9.79 8.13
N MET A 51 4.90 -8.56 8.60
CA MET A 51 4.67 -7.35 7.81
C MET A 51 5.90 -6.48 7.86
N ASP A 52 6.20 -5.86 6.73
CA ASP A 52 7.28 -4.88 6.62
C ASP A 52 6.85 -3.74 5.71
N THR A 53 7.43 -2.58 5.92
CA THR A 53 7.14 -1.40 5.11
C THR A 53 8.41 -0.78 4.58
N GLU A 54 8.29 -0.16 3.40
CA GLU A 54 9.38 0.59 2.80
C GLU A 54 8.80 1.84 2.15
N LYS A 55 9.47 2.98 2.32
CA LYS A 55 9.09 4.22 1.66
C LYS A 55 9.91 4.42 0.42
N LEU A 56 9.22 4.70 -0.69
CA LEU A 56 9.82 5.00 -1.97
C LEU A 56 9.51 6.46 -2.30
N VAL A 57 10.57 7.24 -2.52
CA VAL A 57 10.44 8.65 -2.90
C VAL A 57 10.80 8.77 -4.38
N LEU A 58 9.83 9.20 -5.17
CA LEU A 58 10.00 9.41 -6.60
C LEU A 58 10.16 10.91 -6.86
N THR A 59 11.28 11.31 -7.43
CA THR A 59 11.56 12.70 -7.78
C THR A 59 11.37 12.92 -9.28
N TYR A 60 11.01 14.14 -9.65
CA TYR A 60 10.64 14.45 -11.04
C TYR A 60 11.37 15.68 -11.54
N ARG A 61 11.56 15.76 -12.84
CA ARG A 61 12.17 16.89 -13.53
C ARG A 61 11.16 17.82 -14.17
N SER A 62 9.92 17.38 -14.29
CA SER A 62 8.84 18.18 -14.87
C SER A 62 7.49 17.82 -14.23
N ALA A 63 6.60 18.78 -14.23
CA ALA A 63 5.24 18.55 -13.77
C ALA A 63 4.54 17.49 -14.62
N GLU A 64 4.79 17.49 -15.91
CA GLU A 64 4.15 16.52 -16.82
C GLU A 64 4.59 15.08 -16.52
N ALA A 65 5.85 14.86 -16.19
CA ALA A 65 6.34 13.54 -15.80
C ALA A 65 5.65 13.06 -14.50
N LEU A 66 5.52 13.95 -13.52
CA LEU A 66 4.83 13.65 -12.28
C LEU A 66 3.35 13.31 -12.53
N LEU A 67 2.67 14.12 -13.34
CA LEU A 67 1.27 13.89 -13.69
C LEU A 67 1.07 12.60 -14.46
N GLN A 68 2.00 12.27 -15.34
CA GLN A 68 1.97 11.01 -16.09
C GLN A 68 2.03 9.81 -15.14
N ASP A 69 2.92 9.86 -14.15
CA ASP A 69 3.03 8.79 -13.18
C ASP A 69 1.79 8.67 -12.30
N LEU A 70 1.23 9.79 -11.85
CA LEU A 70 -0.01 9.77 -11.08
C LEU A 70 -1.14 9.13 -11.88
N SER A 71 -1.22 9.46 -13.17
CA SER A 71 -2.22 8.85 -14.06
C SER A 71 -1.99 7.34 -14.21
N THR A 72 -0.75 6.93 -14.44
CA THR A 72 -0.39 5.52 -14.59
C THR A 72 -0.66 4.72 -13.33
N LEU A 73 -0.45 5.30 -12.16
CA LEU A 73 -0.76 4.68 -10.88
C LEU A 73 -2.26 4.60 -10.59
N GLY A 74 -3.10 5.28 -11.38
CA GLY A 74 -4.52 5.38 -11.09
C GLY A 74 -4.81 6.23 -9.85
N ALA A 75 -4.00 7.24 -9.59
CA ALA A 75 -4.08 8.03 -8.37
C ALA A 75 -5.44 8.69 -8.18
N TRP A 76 -6.00 9.25 -9.24
CA TRP A 76 -7.28 9.97 -9.14
C TRP A 76 -8.43 9.05 -8.77
N GLN A 77 -8.45 7.84 -9.30
CA GLN A 77 -9.44 6.83 -8.95
C GLN A 77 -9.22 6.32 -7.51
N ALA A 78 -7.97 6.07 -7.15
CA ALA A 78 -7.64 5.59 -5.81
C ALA A 78 -7.99 6.60 -4.74
N LEU A 79 -7.78 7.89 -4.99
CA LEU A 79 -8.11 8.98 -4.08
C LEU A 79 -9.59 9.37 -4.15
N GLN A 80 -10.32 8.87 -5.14
CA GLN A 80 -11.69 9.31 -5.44
C GLN A 80 -11.75 10.82 -5.63
N CYS A 81 -10.79 11.36 -6.38
CA CYS A 81 -10.70 12.80 -6.60
C CYS A 81 -11.93 13.30 -7.38
N GLU A 82 -12.63 14.27 -6.82
CA GLU A 82 -13.86 14.77 -7.42
C GLU A 82 -13.61 15.58 -8.67
N ASN A 83 -12.45 16.21 -8.79
CA ASN A 83 -12.12 17.04 -9.95
C ASN A 83 -10.65 16.85 -10.34
N PRO A 84 -10.36 15.77 -11.09
CA PRO A 84 -8.98 15.51 -11.53
C PRO A 84 -8.37 16.63 -12.36
N ALA A 85 -9.15 17.29 -13.19
CA ALA A 85 -8.63 18.40 -14.02
C ALA A 85 -8.15 19.56 -13.15
N ALA A 86 -8.91 19.94 -12.12
CA ALA A 86 -8.50 20.97 -11.17
C ALA A 86 -7.28 20.53 -10.38
N ALA A 87 -7.20 19.25 -9.99
CA ALA A 87 -6.06 18.70 -9.28
C ALA A 87 -4.79 18.78 -10.13
N GLU A 88 -4.87 18.42 -11.38
CA GLU A 88 -3.73 18.50 -12.30
C GLU A 88 -3.26 19.95 -12.49
N ASN A 89 -4.20 20.87 -12.65
CA ASN A 89 -3.85 22.30 -12.78
C ASN A 89 -3.18 22.81 -11.51
N LEU A 90 -3.66 22.42 -10.35
CA LEU A 90 -3.05 22.80 -9.08
C LEU A 90 -1.61 22.25 -8.96
N ILE A 91 -1.39 21.05 -9.38
CA ILE A 91 -0.05 20.45 -9.39
C ILE A 91 0.88 21.24 -10.30
N ARG A 92 0.43 21.61 -11.50
CA ARG A 92 1.22 22.41 -12.41
C ARG A 92 1.58 23.77 -11.82
N GLN A 93 0.61 24.43 -11.20
CA GLN A 93 0.84 25.72 -10.54
C GLN A 93 1.83 25.60 -9.38
N THR A 94 1.65 24.58 -8.55
CA THR A 94 2.53 24.33 -7.40
C THR A 94 3.95 24.04 -7.87
N TRP A 95 4.10 23.28 -8.96
CA TRP A 95 5.39 23.03 -9.55
C TRP A 95 6.08 24.31 -10.00
N GLN A 96 5.35 25.20 -10.69
CA GLN A 96 5.90 26.47 -11.16
C GLN A 96 6.35 27.37 -10.01
N GLN A 97 5.72 27.25 -8.86
CA GLN A 97 6.06 28.02 -7.65
C GLN A 97 7.20 27.41 -6.86
N GLY A 98 7.82 26.34 -7.36
CA GLY A 98 8.95 25.69 -6.72
C GLY A 98 8.57 24.63 -5.68
N GLY A 99 7.28 24.38 -5.48
CA GLY A 99 6.81 23.30 -4.62
C GLY A 99 6.65 22.00 -5.36
N LEU A 100 6.38 20.93 -4.65
CA LEU A 100 6.03 19.61 -5.17
C LEU A 100 7.00 19.08 -6.23
N ARG A 101 8.11 18.52 -5.79
CA ARG A 101 9.12 17.92 -6.67
C ARG A 101 9.13 16.40 -6.63
N GLN A 102 8.35 15.82 -5.74
CA GLN A 102 8.39 14.40 -5.46
C GLN A 102 7.05 13.89 -4.99
N ILE A 103 6.86 12.59 -5.09
CA ILE A 103 5.79 11.88 -4.41
C ILE A 103 6.39 10.77 -3.57
N THR A 104 5.72 10.43 -2.48
CA THR A 104 6.13 9.35 -1.60
C THR A 104 5.12 8.23 -1.68
N LEU A 105 5.59 7.02 -1.88
CA LEU A 105 4.81 5.81 -1.82
C LEU A 105 5.30 4.98 -0.64
N GLU A 106 4.37 4.45 0.14
CA GLU A 106 4.68 3.46 1.16
C GLU A 106 4.31 2.10 0.60
N THR A 107 5.25 1.18 0.56
CA THR A 107 4.98 -0.19 0.15
C THR A 107 4.94 -1.08 1.38
N VAL A 108 3.86 -1.83 1.51
CA VAL A 108 3.71 -2.83 2.57
C VAL A 108 3.91 -4.20 1.95
N PHE A 109 4.81 -4.97 2.55
CA PHE A 109 5.07 -6.36 2.16
C PHE A 109 4.64 -7.26 3.31
N GLY A 110 4.10 -8.41 2.98
CA GLY A 110 3.71 -9.33 4.02
C GLY A 110 3.64 -10.76 3.58
N HIS A 111 3.68 -11.65 4.56
CA HIS A 111 3.37 -13.05 4.36
C HIS A 111 2.70 -13.62 5.60
N ALA A 112 1.93 -14.67 5.40
CA ALA A 112 1.22 -15.36 6.46
C ALA A 112 0.90 -16.79 6.00
N VAL A 113 0.65 -17.67 6.97
CA VAL A 113 0.29 -19.05 6.72
C VAL A 113 -1.16 -19.26 7.14
N LYS A 114 -1.95 -19.93 6.33
CA LYS A 114 -3.30 -20.26 6.69
C LYS A 114 -3.34 -21.35 7.74
N LYS A 115 -4.20 -21.23 8.75
CA LYS A 115 -4.31 -22.22 9.80
C LYS A 115 -4.67 -23.62 9.27
N ALA A 116 -5.49 -23.67 8.24
CA ALA A 116 -5.85 -24.95 7.61
C ALA A 116 -4.63 -25.67 7.03
N ASP A 117 -3.74 -24.93 6.38
CA ASP A 117 -2.51 -25.49 5.81
C ASP A 117 -1.58 -26.00 6.90
N LEU A 118 -1.48 -25.23 8.00
CA LEU A 118 -0.67 -25.63 9.14
C LEU A 118 -1.19 -26.94 9.76
N ALA A 119 -2.50 -27.06 9.93
CA ALA A 119 -3.11 -28.27 10.46
C ALA A 119 -2.88 -29.48 9.55
N ALA A 120 -2.99 -29.28 8.25
CA ALA A 120 -2.71 -30.34 7.27
C ALA A 120 -1.27 -30.82 7.36
N ASN A 121 -0.31 -29.90 7.49
CA ASN A 121 1.09 -30.24 7.66
C ASN A 121 1.35 -31.02 8.94
N GLU A 122 0.69 -30.66 10.03
CA GLU A 122 0.80 -31.40 11.28
C GLU A 122 0.27 -32.81 11.15
N GLN A 123 -0.82 -33.01 10.43
CA GLN A 123 -1.36 -34.34 10.17
C GLN A 123 -0.39 -35.20 9.36
N GLU A 124 0.24 -34.62 8.35
CA GLU A 124 1.25 -35.32 7.57
C GLU A 124 2.42 -35.78 8.42
N ILE A 125 2.89 -34.92 9.30
CA ILE A 125 3.97 -35.25 10.24
C ILE A 125 3.60 -36.42 11.12
N ARG A 126 2.37 -36.51 11.57
CA ARG A 126 1.89 -37.63 12.39
C ARG A 126 1.90 -38.94 11.65
N PHE A 127 1.68 -38.92 10.34
CA PHE A 127 1.68 -40.16 9.54
C PHE A 127 3.07 -40.63 9.19
N ILE A 128 4.08 -39.77 9.27
CA ILE A 128 5.47 -40.14 9.04
C ILE A 128 6.04 -40.65 10.36
N PRO A 129 6.29 -41.93 10.50
CA PRO A 129 6.85 -42.42 11.74
C PRO A 129 8.23 -41.85 11.93
N ARG A 130 8.48 -41.25 12.81
CA ARG A 130 9.51 -40.69 13.19
C ARG A 130 10.15 -39.87 12.67
N ALA A 131 10.19 -39.50 12.41
CA ALA A 131 10.87 -38.84 11.79
C ALA A 131 10.93 -37.49 12.06
N GLU A 132 10.82 -37.08 12.17
CA GLU A 132 10.97 -36.12 12.30
C GLU A 132 10.40 -35.16 12.46
N LYS A 133 10.33 -34.72 12.65
CA LYS A 133 9.88 -33.91 12.94
C LYS A 133 9.63 -32.81 12.71
N LYS A 134 9.46 -32.20 12.65
CA LYS A 134 9.07 -31.21 12.66
C LYS A 134 9.04 -30.32 11.90
N LEU A 135 8.67 -29.83 11.59
CA LEU A 135 8.50 -29.06 10.81
C LEU A 135 7.99 -27.95 11.10
N SER A 136 7.94 -27.41 11.18
CA SER A 136 7.44 -26.36 11.53
C SER A 136 7.06 -25.38 11.02
#